data_c1483aec39196c332de78a68679461e6
#
_entry.id   c1483aec39196c332de78a68679461e6
#
_cell.length_a   1.000
_cell.length_b   1.000
_cell.length_c   1.000
_cell.angle_alpha   90.00
_cell.angle_beta   90.00
_cell.angle_gamma   90.00
#
_symmetry.space_group_name_H-M   'P 1'
#
loop_
_entity.id
_entity.type
_entity.pdbx_description
1 polymer ?
#
loop_
_entity_poly.entity_id
_entity_poly.type
_entity_poly.pdbx_seq_one_letter_code
_entity_poly.pdbx_strand_id
1 'polypeptide(L)'
;MKILGSEITPYKTYLNRRKFIKGSLASAMLATVTSSAFANHENDPSIYSKNLNENDKLNSYEEITTYNNFYEFGTHKKHPHLNSGNFKPRPWTIKIDGLVKKPQTFDLEKILSNVTIEDRVYRLRCVEAWSMVIPWQGFQLSELIKMAEPLSSAKYVQFVTVFRPEEMPGQQKRTIIWPYREGLRMDEAMNPLTILATGLYGHEMPNQNGAPIRLVVPVSYTHLTLPTTPYV
;
A
#
# COMPACT_ATOMS: atom_id res chain seq x y z
N MET A 1 -18.01 -5.98 -19.47
CA MET A 1 -18.36 -5.25 -18.26
C MET A 1 -18.24 -3.76 -18.59
N LYS A 2 -19.31 -2.96 -18.56
CA LYS A 2 -19.24 -1.52 -18.81
C LYS A 2 -18.83 -0.83 -17.51
N ILE A 3 -17.67 -0.17 -17.49
CA ILE A 3 -17.25 0.68 -16.37
C ILE A 3 -18.17 1.90 -16.39
N LEU A 4 -18.86 2.18 -15.28
CA LEU A 4 -19.74 3.34 -15.17
C LEU A 4 -18.88 4.61 -15.09
N GLY A 5 -19.33 5.70 -15.72
CA GLY A 5 -18.57 6.96 -15.74
C GLY A 5 -18.29 7.58 -14.36
N SER A 6 -19.01 7.14 -13.31
CA SER A 6 -18.76 7.46 -11.90
C SER A 6 -17.55 6.76 -11.31
N GLU A 7 -17.01 5.74 -11.99
CA GLU A 7 -15.81 4.97 -11.56
C GLU A 7 -14.50 5.55 -12.12
N ILE A 8 -14.57 6.60 -12.92
CA ILE A 8 -13.43 7.25 -13.56
C ILE A 8 -13.19 8.60 -12.92
N THR A 9 -11.99 8.81 -12.37
CA THR A 9 -11.59 10.11 -11.83
C THR A 9 -11.66 11.18 -12.93
N PRO A 10 -12.41 12.28 -12.76
CA PRO A 10 -12.54 13.32 -13.77
C PRO A 10 -11.16 13.90 -14.18
N TYR A 11 -10.92 14.04 -15.48
CA TYR A 11 -9.66 14.53 -16.05
C TYR A 11 -9.18 15.87 -15.47
N LYS A 12 -10.09 16.77 -15.11
CA LYS A 12 -9.77 18.04 -14.44
C LYS A 12 -9.12 17.85 -13.06
N THR A 13 -9.54 16.84 -12.31
CA THR A 13 -8.96 16.50 -11.00
C THR A 13 -7.55 15.94 -11.16
N TYR A 14 -7.33 15.13 -12.20
CA TYR A 14 -6.02 14.60 -12.58
C TYR A 14 -5.03 15.72 -12.98
N LEU A 15 -5.46 16.70 -13.77
CA LEU A 15 -4.62 17.82 -14.23
C LEU A 15 -4.21 18.77 -13.10
N ASN A 16 -5.10 19.00 -12.11
CA ASN A 16 -4.80 19.88 -10.99
C ASN A 16 -3.72 19.31 -10.07
N ARG A 17 -3.66 17.98 -9.88
CA ARG A 17 -2.59 17.31 -9.12
C ARG A 17 -1.21 17.52 -9.76
N ARG A 18 -1.12 17.39 -11.07
CA ARG A 18 0.13 17.58 -11.81
C ARG A 18 0.65 19.03 -11.72
N LYS A 19 -0.24 20.03 -11.66
CA LYS A 19 0.12 21.43 -11.43
C LYS A 19 0.60 21.68 -10.00
N PHE A 20 0.01 21.02 -9.01
CA PHE A 20 0.39 21.12 -7.61
C PHE A 20 1.81 20.57 -7.37
N ILE A 21 2.12 19.38 -7.91
CA ILE A 21 3.45 18.77 -7.80
C ILE A 21 4.52 19.62 -8.53
N LYS A 22 4.20 20.23 -9.68
CA LYS A 22 5.14 21.12 -10.38
C LYS A 22 5.32 22.48 -9.69
N GLY A 23 4.34 22.97 -8.96
CA GLY A 23 4.41 24.21 -8.18
C GLY A 23 5.29 24.09 -6.94
N SER A 24 5.34 22.93 -6.30
CA SER A 24 6.16 22.70 -5.10
C SER A 24 7.66 22.60 -5.37
N LEU A 25 8.07 22.30 -6.61
CA LEU A 25 9.50 22.29 -6.99
C LEU A 25 10.07 23.68 -7.25
N ALA A 26 9.23 24.71 -7.47
CA ALA A 26 9.67 26.08 -7.71
C ALA A 26 9.80 26.93 -6.41
N SER A 27 9.38 26.43 -5.25
CA SER A 27 9.33 27.17 -3.99
C SER A 27 10.41 26.77 -2.96
N ALA A 28 11.46 26.06 -3.38
CA ALA A 28 12.53 25.62 -2.48
C ALA A 28 13.53 26.73 -2.10
N MET A 29 13.25 28.00 -2.39
CA MET A 29 14.15 29.13 -2.06
C MET A 29 13.49 30.23 -1.22
N LEU A 30 12.47 29.94 -0.41
CA LEU A 30 12.04 30.87 0.65
C LEU A 30 11.23 30.11 1.69
N ALA A 31 11.87 29.41 2.61
CA ALA A 31 11.20 28.69 3.67
C ALA A 31 11.83 28.94 5.03
N THR A 32 11.49 30.04 5.57
CA THR A 32 11.21 30.17 7.00
C THR A 32 9.87 30.86 7.08
N VAL A 33 8.87 30.16 7.54
CA VAL A 33 7.51 30.50 8.00
C VAL A 33 6.44 29.62 7.33
N THR A 34 5.72 28.94 8.21
CA THR A 34 4.44 28.25 8.12
C THR A 34 4.47 26.74 7.86
N SER A 35 4.78 26.00 8.94
CA SER A 35 4.42 24.60 9.14
C SER A 35 2.92 24.40 9.45
N SER A 36 2.07 25.36 9.13
CA SER A 36 0.63 25.33 9.44
C SER A 36 -0.31 25.16 8.24
N ALA A 37 0.22 25.04 7.02
CA ALA A 37 -0.60 24.90 5.82
C ALA A 37 -0.92 23.42 5.45
N PHE A 38 -0.26 22.44 6.07
CA PHE A 38 -0.53 21.03 5.85
C PHE A 38 -1.50 20.40 6.86
N ALA A 39 -1.87 21.13 7.91
CA ALA A 39 -2.64 20.60 9.02
C ALA A 39 -4.17 20.57 8.83
N ASN A 40 -4.73 21.11 7.75
CA ASN A 40 -6.18 21.27 7.59
C ASN A 40 -6.80 20.50 6.40
N HIS A 41 -6.09 19.58 5.77
CA HIS A 41 -6.68 18.60 4.86
C HIS A 41 -6.88 17.23 5.53
N GLU A 42 -6.73 17.21 6.86
CA GLU A 42 -6.93 16.02 7.68
C GLU A 42 -8.38 15.61 7.69
N ASN A 43 -8.63 14.41 7.19
CA ASN A 43 -9.82 13.62 7.53
C ASN A 43 -11.19 14.08 7.03
N ASP A 44 -11.30 14.70 5.85
CA ASP A 44 -12.61 14.78 5.24
C ASP A 44 -12.94 13.47 4.48
N PRO A 45 -13.71 12.54 5.06
CA PRO A 45 -14.12 11.29 4.40
C PRO A 45 -14.88 11.55 3.10
N SER A 46 -15.44 12.76 2.94
CA SER A 46 -16.24 13.13 1.77
C SER A 46 -15.44 13.12 0.46
N ILE A 47 -14.10 13.33 0.53
CA ILE A 47 -13.22 13.30 -0.64
C ILE A 47 -13.20 11.89 -1.26
N TYR A 48 -13.28 10.85 -0.42
CA TYR A 48 -13.24 9.45 -0.82
C TYR A 48 -14.65 8.86 -1.04
N SER A 49 -15.69 9.48 -0.49
CA SER A 49 -17.06 8.98 -0.56
C SER A 49 -17.65 8.97 -1.96
N LYS A 50 -17.13 9.79 -2.88
CA LYS A 50 -17.62 9.91 -4.27
C LYS A 50 -17.49 8.62 -5.09
N ASN A 51 -16.70 7.66 -4.65
CA ASN A 51 -16.46 6.38 -5.34
C ASN A 51 -17.02 5.18 -4.57
N LEU A 52 -17.79 5.41 -3.53
CA LEU A 52 -18.42 4.36 -2.72
C LEU A 52 -19.81 4.03 -3.30
N ASN A 53 -20.20 2.76 -3.19
CA ASN A 53 -21.60 2.39 -3.37
C ASN A 53 -22.41 2.94 -2.19
N GLU A 54 -23.71 3.19 -2.39
CA GLU A 54 -24.60 3.78 -1.38
C GLU A 54 -24.60 3.08 -0.01
N ASN A 55 -24.20 1.81 0.03
CA ASN A 55 -24.14 0.99 1.25
C ASN A 55 -22.75 0.90 1.88
N ASP A 56 -21.73 1.56 1.32
CA ASP A 56 -20.36 1.49 1.84
C ASP A 56 -20.04 2.70 2.72
N LYS A 57 -19.68 2.42 3.95
CA LYS A 57 -19.15 3.41 4.87
C LYS A 57 -17.64 3.19 5.01
N LEU A 58 -16.84 4.25 4.80
CA LEU A 58 -15.43 4.25 5.11
C LEU A 58 -15.21 4.02 6.61
N ASN A 59 -14.26 3.17 6.94
CA ASN A 59 -13.79 3.07 8.31
C ASN A 59 -12.97 4.31 8.67
N SER A 60 -13.04 4.73 9.92
CA SER A 60 -12.24 5.86 10.38
C SER A 60 -10.73 5.55 10.33
N TYR A 61 -9.91 6.60 10.24
CA TYR A 61 -8.45 6.46 10.30
C TYR A 61 -8.02 5.73 11.59
N GLU A 62 -8.65 6.02 12.71
CA GLU A 62 -8.37 5.38 13.99
C GLU A 62 -8.67 3.89 13.96
N GLU A 63 -9.83 3.46 13.44
CA GLU A 63 -10.17 2.04 13.30
C GLU A 63 -9.13 1.30 12.46
N ILE A 64 -8.72 1.88 11.32
CA ILE A 64 -7.77 1.26 10.41
C ILE A 64 -6.37 1.17 11.03
N THR A 65 -5.95 2.17 11.80
CA THR A 65 -4.59 2.22 12.35
C THR A 65 -4.44 1.52 13.69
N THR A 66 -5.54 1.22 14.39
CA THR A 66 -5.50 0.55 15.70
C THR A 66 -5.90 -0.93 15.68
N TYR A 67 -6.38 -1.43 14.54
CA TYR A 67 -6.82 -2.82 14.37
C TYR A 67 -6.16 -3.44 13.14
N ASN A 68 -5.10 -4.23 13.33
CA ASN A 68 -4.21 -4.67 12.26
C ASN A 68 -3.84 -6.14 12.39
N ASN A 69 -3.33 -6.73 11.30
CA ASN A 69 -2.86 -8.12 11.20
C ASN A 69 -1.36 -8.24 10.93
N PHE A 70 -0.53 -7.27 11.29
CA PHE A 70 0.92 -7.36 11.11
C PHE A 70 1.55 -8.17 12.25
N TYR A 71 1.71 -9.46 12.05
CA TYR A 71 2.27 -10.39 13.03
C TYR A 71 3.74 -10.13 13.35
N GLU A 72 4.41 -9.37 12.51
CA GLU A 72 5.73 -8.80 12.74
C GLU A 72 5.78 -8.01 14.06
N PHE A 73 4.68 -7.39 14.44
CA PHE A 73 4.55 -6.62 15.68
C PHE A 73 3.76 -7.35 16.77
N GLY A 74 3.16 -8.51 16.45
CA GLY A 74 2.45 -9.36 17.40
C GLY A 74 1.09 -9.84 16.89
N THR A 75 0.54 -10.84 17.53
CA THR A 75 -0.65 -11.61 17.07
C THR A 75 -2.00 -10.99 17.45
N HIS A 76 -2.04 -10.16 18.49
CA HIS A 76 -3.28 -9.46 18.86
C HIS A 76 -3.49 -8.24 17.97
N LYS A 77 -4.72 -7.93 17.60
CA LYS A 77 -5.05 -6.87 16.64
C LYS A 77 -4.55 -5.45 17.02
N LYS A 78 -4.38 -5.19 18.30
CA LYS A 78 -3.82 -3.92 18.80
C LYS A 78 -2.29 -3.92 18.88
N HIS A 79 -1.64 -5.09 18.81
CA HIS A 79 -0.18 -5.19 18.95
C HIS A 79 0.58 -4.40 17.89
N PRO A 80 0.20 -4.42 16.58
CA PRO A 80 0.91 -3.63 15.59
C PRO A 80 0.91 -2.14 15.93
N HIS A 81 -0.22 -1.58 16.32
CA HIS A 81 -0.31 -0.18 16.74
C HIS A 81 0.59 0.13 17.95
N LEU A 82 0.62 -0.77 18.95
CA LEU A 82 1.38 -0.55 20.19
C LEU A 82 2.89 -0.77 20.02
N ASN A 83 3.29 -1.69 19.14
CA ASN A 83 4.66 -2.21 19.08
C ASN A 83 5.47 -1.74 17.87
N SER A 84 4.86 -1.02 16.92
CA SER A 84 5.53 -0.60 15.68
C SER A 84 6.33 0.71 15.78
N GLY A 85 6.31 1.36 16.95
CA GLY A 85 6.94 2.68 17.13
C GLY A 85 8.45 2.72 16.88
N ASN A 86 9.15 1.60 17.09
CA ASN A 86 10.60 1.52 16.87
C ASN A 86 10.99 1.18 15.43
N PHE A 87 10.03 0.80 14.59
CA PHE A 87 10.27 0.45 13.21
C PHE A 87 10.66 1.67 12.37
N LYS A 88 11.77 1.57 11.64
CA LYS A 88 12.31 2.63 10.78
C LYS A 88 12.00 2.32 9.32
N PRO A 89 10.94 2.92 8.74
CA PRO A 89 10.53 2.62 7.36
C PRO A 89 11.44 3.25 6.29
N ARG A 90 12.34 4.18 6.66
CA ARG A 90 13.24 4.85 5.71
C ARG A 90 14.68 4.89 6.24
N PRO A 91 15.72 4.82 5.35
CA PRO A 91 15.60 4.59 3.89
C PRO A 91 15.14 3.16 3.55
N TRP A 92 14.49 2.99 2.38
CA TRP A 92 13.95 1.70 1.96
C TRP A 92 14.34 1.34 0.54
N THR A 93 14.69 0.07 0.35
CA THR A 93 15.01 -0.48 -0.97
C THR A 93 14.20 -1.75 -1.25
N ILE A 94 13.90 -1.98 -2.51
CA ILE A 94 13.22 -3.18 -3.01
C ILE A 94 14.15 -3.90 -3.96
N LYS A 95 14.55 -5.11 -3.61
CA LYS A 95 15.33 -5.98 -4.48
C LYS A 95 14.39 -6.79 -5.36
N ILE A 96 14.62 -6.75 -6.67
CA ILE A 96 13.94 -7.60 -7.64
C ILE A 96 14.99 -8.48 -8.33
N ASP A 97 14.78 -9.80 -8.30
CA ASP A 97 15.65 -10.79 -8.92
C ASP A 97 14.85 -12.00 -9.45
N GLY A 98 15.53 -13.05 -9.84
CA GLY A 98 14.95 -14.25 -10.42
C GLY A 98 14.79 -14.16 -11.94
N LEU A 99 13.62 -14.54 -12.45
CA LEU A 99 13.35 -14.63 -13.90
C LEU A 99 13.02 -13.26 -14.51
N VAL A 100 13.99 -12.33 -14.42
CA VAL A 100 13.90 -10.96 -14.96
C VAL A 100 15.16 -10.67 -15.80
N LYS A 101 15.05 -9.77 -16.78
CA LYS A 101 16.20 -9.33 -17.57
C LYS A 101 17.08 -8.32 -16.83
N LYS A 102 16.49 -7.56 -15.93
CA LYS A 102 17.15 -6.49 -15.18
C LYS A 102 17.01 -6.70 -13.66
N PRO A 103 17.75 -7.69 -13.11
CA PRO A 103 17.79 -7.85 -11.64
C PRO A 103 18.50 -6.65 -11.01
N GLN A 104 17.85 -5.99 -10.08
CA GLN A 104 18.40 -4.82 -9.41
C GLN A 104 17.71 -4.52 -8.09
N THR A 105 18.36 -3.67 -7.31
CA THR A 105 17.79 -3.08 -6.11
C THR A 105 17.34 -1.66 -6.44
N PHE A 106 16.06 -1.40 -6.20
CA PHE A 106 15.45 -0.11 -6.41
C PHE A 106 15.41 0.66 -5.09
N ASP A 107 15.79 1.91 -5.11
CA ASP A 107 15.47 2.85 -4.05
C ASP A 107 13.99 3.22 -4.14
N LEU A 108 13.29 3.25 -3.00
CA LEU A 108 11.84 3.53 -2.97
C LEU A 108 11.53 4.92 -3.53
N GLU A 109 12.31 5.93 -3.18
CA GLU A 109 12.08 7.29 -3.65
C GLU A 109 12.22 7.38 -5.18
N LYS A 110 13.18 6.62 -5.74
CA LYS A 110 13.35 6.52 -7.18
C LYS A 110 12.17 5.81 -7.84
N ILE A 111 11.59 4.79 -7.21
CA ILE A 111 10.36 4.17 -7.71
C ILE A 111 9.23 5.20 -7.71
N LEU A 112 9.00 5.87 -6.58
CA LEU A 112 7.91 6.82 -6.42
C LEU A 112 7.98 8.00 -7.39
N SER A 113 9.18 8.40 -7.80
CA SER A 113 9.36 9.46 -8.81
C SER A 113 8.98 9.03 -10.24
N ASN A 114 8.90 7.71 -10.50
CA ASN A 114 8.67 7.15 -11.84
C ASN A 114 7.29 6.49 -12.02
N VAL A 115 6.48 6.43 -10.97
CA VAL A 115 5.15 5.81 -11.00
C VAL A 115 4.05 6.85 -10.78
N THR A 116 2.83 6.49 -11.13
CA THR A 116 1.66 7.33 -10.88
C THR A 116 0.95 6.89 -9.61
N ILE A 117 1.00 7.73 -8.57
CA ILE A 117 0.26 7.47 -7.33
C ILE A 117 -1.22 7.77 -7.56
N GLU A 118 -2.06 6.82 -7.20
CA GLU A 118 -3.52 6.86 -7.32
C GLU A 118 -4.17 6.66 -5.95
N ASP A 119 -5.34 7.28 -5.74
CA ASP A 119 -6.21 6.96 -4.61
C ASP A 119 -7.15 5.82 -5.01
N ARG A 120 -7.22 4.81 -4.19
CA ARG A 120 -8.05 3.62 -4.38
C ARG A 120 -8.82 3.29 -3.12
N VAL A 121 -10.14 3.20 -3.21
CA VAL A 121 -10.96 2.73 -2.09
C VAL A 121 -11.25 1.25 -2.29
N TYR A 122 -10.75 0.43 -1.38
CA TYR A 122 -10.95 -1.02 -1.43
C TYR A 122 -11.65 -1.53 -0.18
N ARG A 123 -12.53 -2.51 -0.40
CA ARG A 123 -13.08 -3.35 0.66
C ARG A 123 -12.06 -4.44 1.00
N LEU A 124 -11.64 -4.47 2.22
CA LEU A 124 -10.83 -5.54 2.79
C LEU A 124 -11.73 -6.49 3.54
N ARG A 125 -11.63 -7.78 3.25
CA ARG A 125 -12.26 -8.83 4.06
C ARG A 125 -11.19 -9.78 4.56
N CYS A 126 -11.08 -9.88 5.87
CA CYS A 126 -10.16 -10.81 6.52
C CYS A 126 -10.77 -12.20 6.64
N VAL A 127 -9.94 -13.26 6.58
CA VAL A 127 -10.33 -14.65 6.88
C VAL A 127 -10.86 -14.79 8.32
N GLU A 128 -10.47 -13.91 9.21
CA GLU A 128 -10.94 -13.85 10.60
C GLU A 128 -12.35 -13.24 10.74
N ALA A 129 -13.11 -13.10 9.63
CA ALA A 129 -14.50 -12.65 9.59
C ALA A 129 -14.73 -11.16 9.91
N TRP A 130 -13.73 -10.32 9.86
CA TRP A 130 -13.89 -8.86 9.92
C TRP A 130 -13.59 -8.21 8.56
N SER A 131 -14.06 -7.00 8.35
CA SER A 131 -13.88 -6.26 7.09
C SER A 131 -13.75 -4.77 7.35
N MET A 132 -13.08 -4.09 6.43
CA MET A 132 -12.91 -2.64 6.42
C MET A 132 -13.06 -2.10 5.01
N VAL A 133 -13.42 -0.83 4.89
CA VAL A 133 -13.38 -0.05 3.65
C VAL A 133 -12.30 1.00 3.81
N ILE A 134 -11.21 0.86 3.05
CA ILE A 134 -9.97 1.61 3.26
C ILE A 134 -9.63 2.42 2.01
N PRO A 135 -9.40 3.74 2.13
CA PRO A 135 -8.88 4.57 1.05
C PRO A 135 -7.35 4.51 1.03
N TRP A 136 -6.82 3.67 0.16
CA TRP A 136 -5.39 3.52 -0.08
C TRP A 136 -4.85 4.58 -1.03
N GLN A 137 -3.58 4.91 -0.87
CA GLN A 137 -2.77 5.60 -1.88
C GLN A 137 -1.64 4.68 -2.31
N GLY A 138 -1.43 4.55 -3.62
CA GLY A 138 -0.40 3.67 -4.14
C GLY A 138 -0.36 3.67 -5.65
N PHE A 139 0.38 2.73 -6.22
CA PHE A 139 0.54 2.56 -7.65
C PHE A 139 0.38 1.09 -8.03
N GLN A 140 0.12 0.84 -9.31
CA GLN A 140 -0.07 -0.53 -9.79
C GLN A 140 1.23 -1.33 -9.66
N LEU A 141 1.15 -2.53 -9.07
CA LEU A 141 2.30 -3.44 -8.98
C LEU A 141 2.93 -3.71 -10.35
N SER A 142 2.12 -3.76 -11.39
CA SER A 142 2.57 -3.98 -12.76
C SER A 142 3.58 -2.93 -13.25
N GLU A 143 3.57 -1.70 -12.73
CA GLU A 143 4.56 -0.67 -13.08
C GLU A 143 5.95 -1.06 -12.60
N LEU A 144 6.06 -1.53 -11.35
CA LEU A 144 7.33 -2.00 -10.80
C LEU A 144 7.83 -3.27 -11.51
N ILE A 145 6.94 -4.22 -11.79
CA ILE A 145 7.29 -5.46 -12.51
C ILE A 145 7.83 -5.15 -13.90
N LYS A 146 7.22 -4.22 -14.63
CA LYS A 146 7.68 -3.81 -15.96
C LYS A 146 9.08 -3.19 -15.95
N MET A 147 9.47 -2.49 -14.89
CA MET A 147 10.83 -1.94 -14.75
C MET A 147 11.90 -3.03 -14.72
N ALA A 148 11.59 -4.20 -14.18
CA ALA A 148 12.51 -5.33 -14.10
C ALA A 148 12.54 -6.21 -15.36
N GLU A 149 11.64 -5.99 -16.31
CA GLU A 149 11.49 -6.76 -17.56
C GLU A 149 11.42 -8.28 -17.31
N PRO A 150 10.29 -8.82 -16.81
CA PRO A 150 10.16 -10.23 -16.52
C PRO A 150 10.28 -11.08 -17.80
N LEU A 151 10.92 -12.23 -17.70
CA LEU A 151 11.01 -13.21 -18.77
C LEU A 151 9.65 -13.88 -18.99
N SER A 152 9.37 -14.36 -20.20
CA SER A 152 8.12 -15.09 -20.50
C SER A 152 7.95 -16.39 -19.69
N SER A 153 9.04 -16.93 -19.17
CA SER A 153 9.04 -18.07 -18.26
C SER A 153 8.64 -17.74 -16.82
N ALA A 154 8.63 -16.47 -16.43
CA ALA A 154 8.18 -16.05 -15.10
C ALA A 154 6.65 -16.22 -14.98
N LYS A 155 6.21 -17.15 -14.15
CA LYS A 155 4.79 -17.48 -13.97
C LYS A 155 4.24 -16.94 -12.65
N TYR A 156 5.11 -16.64 -11.70
CA TYR A 156 4.76 -16.22 -10.35
C TYR A 156 5.66 -15.07 -9.90
N VAL A 157 5.14 -14.25 -9.01
CA VAL A 157 5.88 -13.22 -8.28
C VAL A 157 5.88 -13.62 -6.81
N GLN A 158 7.06 -13.78 -6.22
CA GLN A 158 7.21 -14.03 -4.78
C GLN A 158 7.57 -12.74 -4.08
N PHE A 159 6.91 -12.47 -2.99
CA PHE A 159 7.22 -11.37 -2.07
C PHE A 159 7.88 -11.96 -0.82
N VAL A 160 8.92 -11.30 -0.35
CA VAL A 160 9.60 -11.64 0.89
C VAL A 160 9.64 -10.41 1.76
N THR A 161 9.07 -10.50 2.96
CA THR A 161 9.02 -9.37 3.89
C THR A 161 10.39 -9.07 4.49
N VAL A 162 10.55 -7.86 5.00
CA VAL A 162 11.77 -7.49 5.72
C VAL A 162 11.91 -8.33 7.01
N PHE A 163 13.14 -8.69 7.36
CA PHE A 163 13.44 -9.39 8.59
C PHE A 163 14.32 -8.52 9.49
N ARG A 164 13.70 -7.90 10.50
CA ARG A 164 14.33 -6.99 11.47
C ARG A 164 13.77 -7.24 12.88
N PRO A 165 14.12 -8.37 13.51
CA PRO A 165 13.52 -8.78 14.79
C PRO A 165 13.76 -7.79 15.95
N GLU A 166 14.77 -6.94 15.85
CA GLU A 166 15.05 -5.85 16.80
C GLU A 166 14.05 -4.70 16.71
N GLU A 167 13.47 -4.46 15.53
CA GLU A 167 12.44 -3.45 15.29
C GLU A 167 11.03 -4.05 15.28
N MET A 168 10.93 -5.35 15.01
CA MET A 168 9.70 -6.12 14.79
C MET A 168 9.62 -7.30 15.79
N PRO A 169 9.16 -7.07 17.02
CA PRO A 169 9.25 -8.06 18.10
C PRO A 169 8.46 -9.36 17.85
N GLY A 170 7.46 -9.34 16.97
CA GLY A 170 6.74 -10.53 16.56
C GLY A 170 7.60 -11.52 15.77
N GLN A 171 8.65 -11.04 15.08
CA GLN A 171 9.57 -11.88 14.33
C GLN A 171 10.52 -12.69 15.21
N GLN A 172 10.62 -12.37 16.50
CA GLN A 172 11.35 -13.18 17.49
C GLN A 172 10.55 -14.42 17.92
N LYS A 173 9.26 -14.47 17.59
CA LYS A 173 8.34 -15.56 17.96
C LYS A 173 8.18 -16.52 16.79
N ARG A 174 8.02 -17.81 17.10
CA ARG A 174 7.80 -18.88 16.11
C ARG A 174 6.30 -19.02 15.73
N THR A 175 5.58 -17.92 15.67
CA THR A 175 4.15 -17.93 15.31
C THR A 175 3.95 -18.31 13.85
N ILE A 176 4.83 -17.80 12.99
CA ILE A 176 4.91 -18.15 11.55
C ILE A 176 6.39 -18.30 11.18
N ILE A 177 6.65 -18.77 9.95
CA ILE A 177 8.03 -18.86 9.43
C ILE A 177 8.46 -17.48 8.95
N TRP A 178 9.57 -16.98 9.48
CA TRP A 178 10.17 -15.70 9.11
C TRP A 178 11.40 -15.87 8.19
N PRO A 179 11.68 -14.96 7.26
CA PRO A 179 10.78 -13.89 6.82
C PRO A 179 9.51 -14.44 6.19
N TYR A 180 8.40 -13.73 6.35
CA TYR A 180 7.14 -14.14 5.73
C TYR A 180 7.24 -14.05 4.20
N ARG A 181 6.55 -14.97 3.53
CA ARG A 181 6.55 -15.04 2.07
C ARG A 181 5.14 -15.14 1.55
N GLU A 182 4.86 -14.39 0.51
CA GLU A 182 3.60 -14.42 -0.21
C GLU A 182 3.86 -14.60 -1.70
N GLY A 183 2.88 -15.06 -2.46
CA GLY A 183 3.01 -15.30 -3.89
C GLY A 183 1.75 -14.93 -4.66
N LEU A 184 1.95 -14.32 -5.81
CA LEU A 184 0.90 -14.09 -6.82
C LEU A 184 1.26 -14.79 -8.11
N ARG A 185 0.27 -15.26 -8.84
CA ARG A 185 0.46 -15.59 -10.25
C ARG A 185 0.76 -14.31 -11.02
N MET A 186 1.45 -14.43 -12.15
CA MET A 186 1.83 -13.25 -12.94
C MET A 186 0.61 -12.45 -13.42
N ASP A 187 -0.49 -13.11 -13.78
CA ASP A 187 -1.73 -12.44 -14.19
C ASP A 187 -2.40 -11.67 -13.04
N GLU A 188 -2.32 -12.17 -11.81
CA GLU A 188 -2.79 -11.48 -10.59
C GLU A 188 -1.89 -10.29 -10.26
N ALA A 189 -0.57 -10.47 -10.37
CA ALA A 189 0.41 -9.41 -10.13
C ALA A 189 0.32 -8.29 -11.18
N MET A 190 -0.05 -8.61 -12.41
CA MET A 190 -0.23 -7.65 -13.50
C MET A 190 -1.64 -7.05 -13.57
N ASN A 191 -2.55 -7.48 -12.70
CA ASN A 191 -3.91 -6.96 -12.65
C ASN A 191 -3.89 -5.47 -12.23
N PRO A 192 -4.61 -4.59 -12.94
CA PRO A 192 -4.64 -3.16 -12.60
C PRO A 192 -5.17 -2.83 -11.20
N LEU A 193 -5.88 -3.76 -10.57
CA LEU A 193 -6.38 -3.60 -9.21
C LEU A 193 -5.36 -4.01 -8.14
N THR A 194 -4.30 -4.73 -8.51
CA THR A 194 -3.22 -5.09 -7.59
C THR A 194 -2.26 -3.91 -7.46
N ILE A 195 -2.14 -3.35 -6.26
CA ILE A 195 -1.35 -2.16 -6.01
C ILE A 195 -0.28 -2.38 -4.94
N LEU A 196 0.76 -1.57 -5.01
CA LEU A 196 1.67 -1.31 -3.92
C LEU A 196 1.24 -0.01 -3.24
N ALA A 197 0.67 -0.12 -2.04
CA ALA A 197 0.18 1.02 -1.29
C ALA A 197 1.31 1.64 -0.47
N THR A 198 1.42 2.97 -0.53
CA THR A 198 2.42 3.79 0.16
C THR A 198 1.79 4.78 1.13
N GLY A 199 0.46 4.81 1.19
CA GLY A 199 -0.29 5.68 2.07
C GLY A 199 -1.75 5.27 2.21
N LEU A 200 -2.42 5.91 3.14
CA LEU A 200 -3.86 5.82 3.35
C LEU A 200 -4.40 7.16 3.88
N TYR A 201 -5.63 7.49 3.52
CA TYR A 201 -6.27 8.75 3.90
C TYR A 201 -5.46 10.02 3.59
N GLY A 202 -4.64 10.01 2.54
CA GLY A 202 -3.78 11.15 2.20
C GLY A 202 -2.49 11.26 3.01
N HIS A 203 -2.27 10.35 3.97
CA HIS A 203 -1.06 10.29 4.79
C HIS A 203 -0.09 9.21 4.30
N GLU A 204 1.18 9.35 4.64
CA GLU A 204 2.14 8.26 4.48
C GLU A 204 1.69 7.01 5.24
N MET A 205 2.08 5.84 4.74
CA MET A 205 1.71 4.57 5.35
C MET A 205 2.20 4.48 6.80
N PRO A 206 1.30 4.29 7.80
CA PRO A 206 1.72 4.07 9.17
C PRO A 206 2.46 2.73 9.33
N ASN A 207 3.38 2.66 10.29
CA ASN A 207 4.19 1.47 10.55
C ASN A 207 3.32 0.22 10.73
N GLN A 208 2.29 0.29 11.54
CA GLN A 208 1.36 -0.80 11.82
C GLN A 208 0.50 -1.22 10.63
N ASN A 209 0.43 -0.40 9.59
CA ASN A 209 -0.30 -0.69 8.36
C ASN A 209 0.60 -1.15 7.20
N GLY A 210 1.91 -1.31 7.44
CA GLY A 210 2.86 -1.84 6.48
C GLY A 210 3.77 -0.80 5.81
N ALA A 211 4.16 0.26 6.56
CA ALA A 211 5.14 1.23 6.07
C ALA A 211 6.45 0.57 5.60
N PRO A 212 7.14 1.18 4.65
CA PRO A 212 6.74 2.35 3.85
C PRO A 212 5.91 1.97 2.61
N ILE A 213 5.80 0.67 2.33
CA ILE A 213 5.12 0.13 1.15
C ILE A 213 4.60 -1.28 1.43
N ARG A 214 3.38 -1.57 1.00
CA ARG A 214 2.75 -2.87 1.15
C ARG A 214 1.98 -3.29 -0.09
N LEU A 215 1.86 -4.58 -0.28
CA LEU A 215 0.96 -5.16 -1.27
C LEU A 215 -0.50 -5.04 -0.82
N VAL A 216 -1.38 -4.64 -1.74
CA VAL A 216 -2.84 -4.71 -1.59
C VAL A 216 -3.43 -5.37 -2.82
N VAL A 217 -4.13 -6.49 -2.59
CA VAL A 217 -4.78 -7.27 -3.64
C VAL A 217 -6.28 -7.33 -3.33
N PRO A 218 -7.12 -6.66 -4.11
CA PRO A 218 -8.57 -6.66 -3.89
C PRO A 218 -9.17 -7.98 -4.37
N VAL A 219 -9.01 -9.02 -3.60
CA VAL A 219 -9.50 -10.37 -3.92
C VAL A 219 -10.63 -10.75 -3.00
N SER A 220 -11.67 -11.36 -3.59
CA SER A 220 -12.68 -12.04 -2.81
C SER A 220 -12.14 -13.37 -2.30
N TYR A 221 -12.20 -13.61 -1.00
CA TYR A 221 -11.84 -14.91 -0.40
C TYR A 221 -12.64 -16.09 -0.97
N THR A 222 -13.74 -15.83 -1.65
CA THR A 222 -14.53 -16.87 -2.31
C THR A 222 -13.82 -17.52 -3.49
N HIS A 223 -12.73 -16.91 -4.00
CA HIS A 223 -11.99 -17.41 -5.16
C HIS A 223 -10.54 -17.81 -4.87
N LEU A 224 -10.03 -17.52 -3.67
CA LEU A 224 -8.70 -17.92 -3.25
C LEU A 224 -8.80 -19.06 -2.24
N THR A 225 -8.48 -20.25 -2.70
CA THR A 225 -8.21 -21.42 -1.84
C THR A 225 -6.77 -21.40 -1.32
N LEU A 226 -6.19 -20.22 -1.13
CA LEU A 226 -4.86 -20.10 -0.56
C LEU A 226 -4.95 -20.29 0.95
N PRO A 227 -4.18 -21.22 1.53
CA PRO A 227 -4.06 -21.36 2.98
C PRO A 227 -3.21 -20.23 3.53
N THR A 228 -3.60 -19.00 3.24
CA THR A 228 -2.77 -17.85 3.54
C THR A 228 -3.47 -16.97 4.53
N THR A 229 -2.80 -16.79 5.61
CA THR A 229 -3.03 -15.67 6.51
C THR A 229 -3.03 -14.39 5.70
N PRO A 230 -4.05 -13.58 5.82
CA PRO A 230 -4.23 -12.41 5.01
C PRO A 230 -3.33 -11.30 5.48
N TYR A 231 -2.26 -11.12 4.80
CA TYR A 231 -1.61 -9.82 4.72
C TYR A 231 -2.13 -9.11 3.50
N VAL A 232 -3.39 -8.81 3.56
CA VAL A 232 -4.04 -7.91 2.61
C VAL A 232 -4.23 -6.58 3.30
#